data_4ec6079004c9422847e1d022d37ed5d8
#
_entry.id   4ec6079004c9422847e1d022d37ed5d8
#
_cell.length_a   1.000
_cell.length_b   1.000
_cell.length_c   1.000
_cell.angle_alpha   90.00
_cell.angle_beta   90.00
_cell.angle_gamma   90.00
#
_symmetry.space_group_name_H-M   'P 1'
#
loop_
_entity.id
_entity.type
_entity.pdbx_description
1 polymer ?
#
loop_
_entity_poly.entity_id
_entity_poly.type
_entity_poly.pdbx_seq_one_letter_code
_entity_poly.pdbx_strand_id
1 'polypeptide(L)'
;MSQVILLTGASSGIGYDTAKDLAAAGHTVYGAARRVEKLEELRPFGIIPLQLDITDEDSIKKAVETIISEQGRIDALVNNAGYGSYGAIEDVTLDEARNQFEVNLFGLARLTQLVLPQMRAQRSGRIINVSSMGGRLTTFMGAWYHATKYALEAFSDALRMEASDFGIQVSIIEPG
;
A
#
# COMPACT_ATOMS: atom_id res chain seq x y z
N MET A 1 -7.42 15.69 -14.80
CA MET A 1 -8.63 15.25 -14.06
C MET A 1 -8.22 14.81 -12.68
N SER A 2 -9.00 15.18 -11.65
CA SER A 2 -8.79 14.69 -10.29
C SER A 2 -8.99 13.17 -10.23
N GLN A 3 -8.15 12.45 -9.48
CA GLN A 3 -8.24 11.02 -9.23
C GLN A 3 -8.58 10.79 -7.77
N VAL A 4 -9.27 9.69 -7.46
CA VAL A 4 -9.50 9.19 -6.10
C VAL A 4 -8.41 8.18 -5.78
N ILE A 5 -7.58 8.50 -4.78
CA ILE A 5 -6.37 7.75 -4.43
C ILE A 5 -6.46 7.25 -2.99
N LEU A 6 -6.29 5.95 -2.82
CA LEU A 6 -6.05 5.33 -1.51
C LEU A 6 -4.55 5.13 -1.32
N LEU A 7 -3.96 5.76 -0.29
CA LEU A 7 -2.55 5.65 0.03
C LEU A 7 -2.38 5.10 1.45
N THR A 8 -1.74 3.93 1.57
CA THR A 8 -1.47 3.29 2.87
C THR A 8 -0.14 3.75 3.46
N GLY A 9 -0.04 3.74 4.80
CA GLY A 9 1.17 4.19 5.48
C GLY A 9 1.40 5.70 5.42
N ALA A 10 0.31 6.50 5.33
CA ALA A 10 0.36 7.95 5.18
C ALA A 10 0.79 8.70 6.46
N SER A 11 0.97 8.02 7.59
CA SER A 11 1.25 8.67 8.88
C SER A 11 2.70 9.13 9.07
N SER A 12 3.61 8.78 8.16
CA SER A 12 5.05 9.15 8.25
C SER A 12 5.81 8.87 6.96
N GLY A 13 7.01 9.44 6.84
CA GLY A 13 7.98 9.15 5.77
C GLY A 13 7.43 9.34 4.37
N ILE A 14 7.81 8.45 3.45
CA ILE A 14 7.44 8.52 2.02
C ILE A 14 5.94 8.68 1.83
N GLY A 15 5.12 7.93 2.57
CA GLY A 15 3.66 8.01 2.45
C GLY A 15 3.09 9.36 2.88
N TYR A 16 3.64 9.98 3.92
CA TYR A 16 3.23 11.30 4.37
C TYR A 16 3.50 12.38 3.33
N ASP A 17 4.72 12.42 2.79
CA ASP A 17 5.10 13.42 1.79
C ASP A 17 4.35 13.18 0.47
N THR A 18 4.25 11.92 0.02
CA THR A 18 3.49 11.56 -1.18
C THR A 18 2.02 11.96 -1.08
N ALA A 19 1.37 11.79 0.08
CA ALA A 19 -0.01 12.19 0.27
C ALA A 19 -0.19 13.70 0.07
N LYS A 20 0.73 14.51 0.59
CA LYS A 20 0.72 15.98 0.43
C LYS A 20 0.91 16.40 -1.03
N ASP A 21 1.88 15.79 -1.71
CA ASP A 21 2.17 16.10 -3.11
C ASP A 21 0.97 15.76 -4.01
N LEU A 22 0.34 14.61 -3.80
CA LEU A 22 -0.85 14.19 -4.55
C LEU A 22 -2.04 15.11 -4.28
N ALA A 23 -2.27 15.52 -3.04
CA ALA A 23 -3.32 16.47 -2.71
C ALA A 23 -3.05 17.87 -3.32
N ALA A 24 -1.81 18.35 -3.26
CA ALA A 24 -1.38 19.60 -3.91
C ALA A 24 -1.54 19.56 -5.44
N ALA A 25 -1.40 18.38 -6.05
CA ALA A 25 -1.67 18.17 -7.48
C ALA A 25 -3.18 18.13 -7.83
N GLY A 26 -4.07 18.30 -6.83
CA GLY A 26 -5.53 18.38 -7.03
C GLY A 26 -6.25 17.04 -7.06
N HIS A 27 -5.65 15.99 -6.50
CA HIS A 27 -6.28 14.69 -6.34
C HIS A 27 -7.08 14.60 -5.02
N THR A 28 -8.10 13.72 -4.99
CA THR A 28 -8.79 13.34 -3.75
C THR A 28 -8.00 12.21 -3.10
N VAL A 29 -7.32 12.49 -1.99
CA VAL A 29 -6.41 11.55 -1.34
C VAL A 29 -6.98 11.07 -0.01
N TYR A 30 -7.19 9.76 0.11
CA TYR A 30 -7.43 9.07 1.37
C TYR A 30 -6.11 8.58 1.92
N GLY A 31 -5.60 9.26 2.93
CA GLY A 31 -4.38 8.88 3.64
C GLY A 31 -4.72 7.89 4.74
N ALA A 32 -4.26 6.65 4.61
CA ALA A 32 -4.64 5.55 5.50
C ALA A 32 -3.49 5.09 6.40
N ALA A 33 -3.77 4.90 7.69
CA ALA A 33 -2.85 4.31 8.67
C ALA A 33 -3.60 3.85 9.92
N ARG A 34 -2.90 3.08 10.77
CA ARG A 34 -3.45 2.63 12.07
C ARG A 34 -3.66 3.81 13.05
N ARG A 35 -2.73 4.75 13.08
CA ARG A 35 -2.73 5.90 13.99
C ARG A 35 -3.45 7.09 13.37
N VAL A 36 -4.75 7.21 13.66
CA VAL A 36 -5.61 8.27 13.09
C VAL A 36 -5.15 9.66 13.54
N GLU A 37 -4.70 9.79 14.77
CA GLU A 37 -4.20 11.06 15.33
C GLU A 37 -3.07 11.68 14.49
N LYS A 38 -2.23 10.81 13.90
CA LYS A 38 -1.18 11.25 12.97
C LYS A 38 -1.72 11.67 11.60
N LEU A 39 -2.84 11.11 11.19
CA LEU A 39 -3.48 11.44 9.93
C LEU A 39 -4.25 12.75 10.02
N GLU A 40 -4.73 13.13 11.20
CA GLU A 40 -5.42 14.43 11.42
C GLU A 40 -4.51 15.62 11.09
N GLU A 41 -3.19 15.46 11.26
CA GLU A 41 -2.17 16.45 10.86
C GLU A 41 -2.18 16.72 9.34
N LEU A 42 -2.74 15.82 8.55
CA LEU A 42 -2.80 15.91 7.08
C LEU A 42 -4.07 16.64 6.58
N ARG A 43 -5.11 16.82 7.41
CA ARG A 43 -6.34 17.52 7.01
C ARG A 43 -6.12 18.93 6.44
N PRO A 44 -5.25 19.78 7.01
CA PRO A 44 -4.99 21.10 6.45
C PRO A 44 -4.45 21.10 5.01
N PHE A 45 -3.92 19.97 4.54
CA PHE A 45 -3.44 19.77 3.18
C PHE A 45 -4.52 19.19 2.24
N GLY A 46 -5.77 19.04 2.72
CA GLY A 46 -6.87 18.48 1.92
C GLY A 46 -6.89 16.95 1.83
N ILE A 47 -6.11 16.26 2.67
CA ILE A 47 -6.09 14.79 2.73
C ILE A 47 -7.19 14.31 3.66
N ILE A 48 -7.91 13.26 3.26
CA ILE A 48 -8.98 12.64 4.04
C ILE A 48 -8.36 11.51 4.89
N PRO A 49 -8.33 11.65 6.23
CA PRO A 49 -7.82 10.60 7.11
C PRO A 49 -8.70 9.36 7.06
N LEU A 50 -8.09 8.19 6.93
CA LEU A 50 -8.79 6.91 6.92
C LEU A 50 -8.08 5.94 7.86
N GLN A 51 -8.80 5.45 8.88
CA GLN A 51 -8.26 4.42 9.75
C GLN A 51 -8.14 3.11 9.00
N LEU A 52 -6.94 2.54 9.00
CA LEU A 52 -6.66 1.26 8.35
C LEU A 52 -5.55 0.50 9.08
N ASP A 53 -5.89 -0.64 9.64
CA ASP A 53 -4.92 -1.68 9.97
C ASP A 53 -4.85 -2.68 8.83
N ILE A 54 -3.70 -2.74 8.17
CA ILE A 54 -3.49 -3.59 6.99
C ILE A 54 -3.45 -5.09 7.35
N THR A 55 -3.37 -5.42 8.64
CA THR A 55 -3.38 -6.80 9.14
C THR A 55 -4.75 -7.24 9.64
N ASP A 56 -5.75 -6.37 9.58
CA ASP A 56 -7.12 -6.63 10.03
C ASP A 56 -8.09 -6.63 8.85
N GLU A 57 -8.71 -7.77 8.60
CA GLU A 57 -9.61 -7.98 7.46
C GLU A 57 -10.82 -7.06 7.46
N ASP A 58 -11.41 -6.80 8.62
CA ASP A 58 -12.60 -5.95 8.73
C ASP A 58 -12.22 -4.48 8.56
N SER A 59 -11.04 -4.09 9.06
CA SER A 59 -10.48 -2.76 8.83
C SER A 59 -10.24 -2.49 7.34
N ILE A 60 -9.67 -3.47 6.62
CA ILE A 60 -9.41 -3.36 5.17
C ILE A 60 -10.73 -3.22 4.39
N LYS A 61 -11.72 -4.07 4.67
CA LYS A 61 -13.05 -4.01 4.02
C LYS A 61 -13.72 -2.67 4.24
N LYS A 62 -13.81 -2.24 5.50
CA LYS A 62 -14.41 -0.97 5.87
C LYS A 62 -13.76 0.21 5.16
N ALA A 63 -12.43 0.23 5.05
CA ALA A 63 -11.71 1.29 4.36
C ALA A 63 -12.10 1.37 2.87
N VAL A 64 -12.15 0.25 2.16
CA VAL A 64 -12.54 0.20 0.75
C VAL A 64 -14.01 0.59 0.57
N GLU A 65 -14.91 0.05 1.39
CA GLU A 65 -16.34 0.36 1.36
C GLU A 65 -16.60 1.84 1.61
N THR A 66 -15.89 2.46 2.56
CA THR A 66 -16.01 3.90 2.85
C THR A 66 -15.69 4.72 1.58
N ILE A 67 -14.57 4.47 0.93
CA ILE A 67 -14.17 5.22 -0.27
C ILE A 67 -15.19 5.01 -1.40
N ILE A 68 -15.61 3.77 -1.62
CA ILE A 68 -16.58 3.46 -2.69
C ILE A 68 -17.92 4.12 -2.41
N SER A 69 -18.40 4.15 -1.16
CA SER A 69 -19.65 4.79 -0.82
C SER A 69 -19.61 6.32 -0.96
N GLU A 70 -18.46 6.94 -0.68
CA GLU A 70 -18.30 8.40 -0.75
C GLU A 70 -17.99 8.90 -2.16
N GLN A 71 -17.20 8.15 -2.93
CA GLN A 71 -16.65 8.60 -4.22
C GLN A 71 -17.15 7.80 -5.43
N GLY A 72 -17.73 6.61 -5.21
CA GLY A 72 -18.15 5.70 -6.28
C GLY A 72 -17.00 5.08 -7.08
N ARG A 73 -15.74 5.37 -6.74
CA ARG A 73 -14.56 4.95 -7.49
C ARG A 73 -13.29 4.91 -6.65
N ILE A 74 -12.31 4.15 -7.12
CA ILE A 74 -10.91 4.20 -6.69
C ILE A 74 -10.05 4.17 -7.96
N ASP A 75 -9.32 5.23 -8.24
CA ASP A 75 -8.50 5.36 -9.44
C ASP A 75 -7.08 4.85 -9.24
N ALA A 76 -6.54 5.05 -8.04
CA ALA A 76 -5.22 4.57 -7.70
C ALA A 76 -5.18 4.00 -6.28
N LEU A 77 -4.43 2.91 -6.13
CA LEU A 77 -4.04 2.33 -4.86
C LEU A 77 -2.53 2.43 -4.72
N VAL A 78 -2.06 3.13 -3.68
CA VAL A 78 -0.64 3.21 -3.33
C VAL A 78 -0.41 2.37 -2.08
N ASN A 79 0.12 1.18 -2.28
CA ASN A 79 0.52 0.24 -1.24
C ASN A 79 1.90 0.63 -0.72
N ASN A 80 1.94 1.58 0.22
CA ASN A 80 3.17 2.08 0.82
C ASN A 80 3.38 1.59 2.26
N ALA A 81 2.33 1.14 2.96
CA ALA A 81 2.48 0.60 4.31
C ALA A 81 3.46 -0.58 4.33
N GLY A 82 4.45 -0.51 5.19
CA GLY A 82 5.47 -1.53 5.33
C GLY A 82 6.52 -1.13 6.36
N TYR A 83 7.29 -2.10 6.82
CA TYR A 83 8.43 -1.87 7.71
C TYR A 83 9.50 -2.95 7.50
N GLY A 84 10.72 -2.66 7.95
CA GLY A 84 11.81 -3.62 8.01
C GLY A 84 12.22 -3.91 9.45
N SER A 85 12.32 -5.18 9.79
CA SER A 85 12.96 -5.66 11.01
C SER A 85 14.22 -6.41 10.62
N TYR A 86 15.33 -6.06 11.24
CA TYR A 86 16.66 -6.58 10.92
C TYR A 86 17.22 -7.35 12.11
N GLY A 87 17.90 -8.44 11.83
CA GLY A 87 18.56 -9.30 12.82
C GLY A 87 19.14 -10.55 12.17
N ALA A 88 19.99 -11.27 12.88
CA ALA A 88 20.47 -12.57 12.43
C ALA A 88 19.29 -13.54 12.25
N ILE A 89 19.36 -14.44 11.27
CA ILE A 89 18.26 -15.38 10.97
C ILE A 89 17.89 -16.21 12.20
N GLU A 90 18.88 -16.58 12.99
CA GLU A 90 18.71 -17.39 14.21
C GLU A 90 18.10 -16.61 15.39
N ASP A 91 18.20 -15.26 15.38
CA ASP A 91 17.72 -14.41 16.47
C ASP A 91 16.32 -13.85 16.22
N VAL A 92 15.94 -13.62 14.95
CA VAL A 92 14.62 -13.11 14.59
C VAL A 92 13.58 -14.21 14.78
N THR A 93 12.62 -13.98 15.68
CA THR A 93 11.55 -14.95 15.92
C THR A 93 10.68 -15.16 14.67
N LEU A 94 10.11 -16.36 14.54
CA LEU A 94 9.16 -16.62 13.45
C LEU A 94 7.90 -15.76 13.53
N ASP A 95 7.52 -15.32 14.72
CA ASP A 95 6.35 -14.44 14.87
C ASP A 95 6.65 -13.04 14.35
N GLU A 96 7.85 -12.50 14.58
CA GLU A 96 8.27 -11.25 13.96
C GLU A 96 8.38 -11.39 12.43
N ALA A 97 8.95 -12.49 11.95
CA ALA A 97 9.04 -12.78 10.53
C ALA A 97 7.64 -12.85 9.87
N ARG A 98 6.69 -13.57 10.49
CA ARG A 98 5.30 -13.64 10.04
C ARG A 98 4.64 -12.26 10.01
N ASN A 99 4.83 -11.46 11.06
CA ASN A 99 4.26 -10.11 11.12
C ASN A 99 4.80 -9.20 10.01
N GLN A 100 6.09 -9.33 9.65
CA GLN A 100 6.62 -8.62 8.49
C GLN A 100 5.93 -9.05 7.18
N PHE A 101 5.69 -10.34 6.98
CA PHE A 101 4.94 -10.83 5.82
C PHE A 101 3.49 -10.39 5.84
N GLU A 102 2.82 -10.39 6.99
CA GLU A 102 1.45 -9.88 7.12
C GLU A 102 1.34 -8.44 6.67
N VAL A 103 2.23 -7.56 7.14
CA VAL A 103 2.20 -6.14 6.79
C VAL A 103 2.67 -5.89 5.36
N ASN A 104 3.85 -6.46 4.98
CA ASN A 104 4.51 -6.08 3.74
C ASN A 104 3.97 -6.80 2.49
N LEU A 105 3.24 -7.91 2.66
CA LEU A 105 2.74 -8.72 1.56
C LEU A 105 1.25 -9.08 1.69
N PHE A 106 0.84 -9.82 2.73
CA PHE A 106 -0.50 -10.38 2.77
C PHE A 106 -1.58 -9.31 2.92
N GLY A 107 -1.42 -8.34 3.80
CA GLY A 107 -2.36 -7.23 3.95
C GLY A 107 -2.46 -6.37 2.69
N LEU A 108 -1.32 -6.05 2.08
CA LEU A 108 -1.25 -5.38 0.78
C LEU A 108 -1.99 -6.19 -0.31
N ALA A 109 -1.75 -7.49 -0.39
CA ALA A 109 -2.41 -8.37 -1.34
C ALA A 109 -3.92 -8.40 -1.11
N ARG A 110 -4.35 -8.49 0.15
CA ARG A 110 -5.77 -8.47 0.51
C ARG A 110 -6.46 -7.16 0.15
N LEU A 111 -5.85 -6.03 0.44
CA LEU A 111 -6.36 -4.71 0.04
C LEU A 111 -6.47 -4.62 -1.49
N THR A 112 -5.46 -5.08 -2.20
CA THR A 112 -5.47 -5.15 -3.67
C THR A 112 -6.63 -5.99 -4.20
N GLN A 113 -6.88 -7.18 -3.62
CA GLN A 113 -8.01 -8.04 -3.98
C GLN A 113 -9.37 -7.34 -3.83
N LEU A 114 -9.53 -6.48 -2.82
CA LEU A 114 -10.79 -5.77 -2.58
C LEU A 114 -10.98 -4.56 -3.50
N VAL A 115 -9.90 -3.94 -3.95
CA VAL A 115 -9.94 -2.79 -4.87
C VAL A 115 -10.08 -3.23 -6.34
N LEU A 116 -9.51 -4.37 -6.72
CA LEU A 116 -9.52 -4.86 -8.10
C LEU A 116 -10.92 -4.98 -8.75
N PRO A 117 -11.97 -5.49 -8.08
CA PRO A 117 -13.30 -5.55 -8.69
C PRO A 117 -13.83 -4.19 -9.13
N GLN A 118 -13.61 -3.15 -8.32
CA GLN A 118 -13.99 -1.79 -8.64
C GLN A 118 -13.20 -1.26 -9.85
N MET A 119 -11.87 -1.43 -9.88
CA MET A 119 -11.04 -1.00 -11.00
C MET A 119 -11.38 -1.75 -12.29
N ARG A 120 -11.70 -3.05 -12.20
CA ARG A 120 -12.17 -3.82 -13.37
C ARG A 120 -13.48 -3.30 -13.92
N ALA A 121 -14.45 -2.96 -13.06
CA ALA A 121 -15.71 -2.36 -13.47
C ALA A 121 -15.50 -1.00 -14.15
N GLN A 122 -14.55 -0.22 -13.67
CA GLN A 122 -14.15 1.07 -14.26
C GLN A 122 -13.39 0.90 -15.59
N ARG A 123 -12.86 -0.28 -15.90
CA ARG A 123 -11.92 -0.52 -17.02
C ARG A 123 -10.70 0.40 -16.95
N SER A 124 -10.32 0.80 -15.76
CA SER A 124 -9.22 1.74 -15.51
C SER A 124 -8.79 1.63 -14.04
N GLY A 125 -7.50 1.68 -13.77
CA GLY A 125 -6.95 1.72 -12.42
C GLY A 125 -5.43 1.78 -12.43
N ARG A 126 -4.85 2.17 -11.30
CA ARG A 126 -3.41 2.13 -11.06
C ARG A 126 -3.13 1.52 -9.70
N ILE A 127 -2.24 0.55 -9.65
CA ILE A 127 -1.73 -0.04 -8.42
C ILE A 127 -0.24 0.25 -8.37
N ILE A 128 0.19 0.94 -7.32
CA ILE A 128 1.58 1.30 -7.09
C ILE A 128 2.03 0.59 -5.81
N ASN A 129 2.94 -0.36 -5.94
CA ASN A 129 3.51 -1.09 -4.82
C ASN A 129 4.89 -0.53 -4.46
N VAL A 130 5.04 -0.07 -3.21
CA VAL A 130 6.33 0.42 -2.72
C VAL A 130 7.14 -0.76 -2.20
N SER A 131 8.08 -1.19 -3.02
CA SER A 131 9.06 -2.21 -2.71
C SER A 131 10.31 -1.59 -2.04
N SER A 132 11.47 -1.98 -2.48
CA SER A 132 12.77 -1.47 -2.02
C SER A 132 13.85 -1.97 -2.95
N MET A 133 15.04 -1.36 -2.94
CA MET A 133 16.26 -2.04 -3.42
C MET A 133 16.40 -3.45 -2.82
N GLY A 134 15.93 -3.63 -1.58
CA GLY A 134 15.88 -4.92 -0.90
C GLY A 134 14.98 -5.98 -1.55
N GLY A 135 14.22 -5.64 -2.60
CA GLY A 135 13.54 -6.59 -3.48
C GLY A 135 14.39 -7.12 -4.63
N ARG A 136 15.58 -6.55 -4.84
CA ARG A 136 16.51 -6.91 -5.93
C ARG A 136 17.88 -7.38 -5.42
N LEU A 137 18.26 -6.97 -4.24
CA LEU A 137 19.51 -7.37 -3.60
C LEU A 137 19.28 -7.67 -2.11
N THR A 138 20.22 -8.39 -1.50
CA THR A 138 20.16 -8.71 -0.08
C THR A 138 21.33 -8.07 0.65
N THR A 139 21.08 -7.69 1.91
CA THR A 139 22.11 -7.17 2.81
C THR A 139 22.21 -8.04 4.06
N PHE A 140 23.30 -7.88 4.79
CA PHE A 140 23.52 -8.56 6.05
C PHE A 140 22.39 -8.25 7.06
N MET A 141 21.93 -9.25 7.80
CA MET A 141 20.84 -9.17 8.80
C MET A 141 19.46 -8.80 8.26
N GLY A 142 19.27 -8.67 6.96
CA GLY A 142 18.00 -8.27 6.35
C GLY A 142 17.16 -9.43 5.80
N ALA A 143 17.44 -10.68 6.14
CA ALA A 143 16.88 -11.85 5.47
C ALA A 143 15.35 -11.81 5.33
N TRP A 144 14.62 -11.59 6.42
CA TRP A 144 13.15 -11.58 6.41
C TRP A 144 12.58 -10.36 5.68
N TYR A 145 13.17 -9.18 5.88
CA TYR A 145 12.76 -7.99 5.13
C TYR A 145 12.93 -8.17 3.61
N HIS A 146 14.12 -8.62 3.19
CA HIS A 146 14.38 -8.90 1.78
C HIS A 146 13.43 -9.95 1.22
N ALA A 147 13.16 -11.02 1.96
CA ALA A 147 12.20 -12.05 1.55
C ALA A 147 10.81 -11.47 1.29
N THR A 148 10.31 -10.55 2.14
CA THR A 148 9.02 -9.88 1.88
C THR A 148 9.06 -9.03 0.62
N LYS A 149 10.16 -8.32 0.36
CA LYS A 149 10.28 -7.43 -0.80
C LYS A 149 10.49 -8.19 -2.10
N TYR A 150 11.26 -9.28 -2.11
CA TYR A 150 11.34 -10.20 -3.24
C TYR A 150 9.98 -10.82 -3.57
N ALA A 151 9.23 -11.23 -2.54
CA ALA A 151 7.87 -11.73 -2.71
C ALA A 151 6.92 -10.68 -3.31
N LEU A 152 7.04 -9.41 -2.88
CA LEU A 152 6.26 -8.30 -3.42
C LEU A 152 6.58 -8.01 -4.89
N GLU A 153 7.85 -8.12 -5.29
CA GLU A 153 8.26 -8.00 -6.71
C GLU A 153 7.56 -9.04 -7.57
N ALA A 154 7.68 -10.31 -7.19
CA ALA A 154 7.04 -11.42 -7.92
C ALA A 154 5.51 -11.29 -7.96
N PHE A 155 4.89 -10.93 -6.82
CA PHE A 155 3.46 -10.65 -6.74
C PHE A 155 3.03 -9.53 -7.70
N SER A 156 3.81 -8.45 -7.75
CA SER A 156 3.50 -7.28 -8.60
C SER A 156 3.63 -7.60 -10.08
N ASP A 157 4.62 -8.40 -10.46
CA ASP A 157 4.81 -8.83 -11.85
C ASP A 157 3.68 -9.74 -12.31
N ALA A 158 3.25 -10.70 -11.49
CA ALA A 158 2.09 -11.55 -11.78
C ALA A 158 0.80 -10.72 -11.90
N LEU A 159 0.57 -9.82 -10.94
CA LEU A 159 -0.60 -8.94 -10.94
C LEU A 159 -0.65 -8.05 -12.20
N ARG A 160 0.51 -7.57 -12.67
CA ARG A 160 0.59 -6.76 -13.89
C ARG A 160 0.10 -7.51 -15.11
N MET A 161 0.46 -8.79 -15.23
CA MET A 161 -0.02 -9.65 -16.33
C MET A 161 -1.52 -9.91 -16.23
N GLU A 162 -2.02 -10.22 -15.04
CA GLU A 162 -3.44 -10.54 -14.81
C GLU A 162 -4.37 -9.33 -14.99
N ALA A 163 -3.89 -8.11 -14.65
CA ALA A 163 -4.71 -6.91 -14.61
C ALA A 163 -4.71 -6.11 -15.93
N SER A 164 -3.76 -6.37 -16.83
CA SER A 164 -3.53 -5.57 -18.05
C SER A 164 -4.75 -5.49 -18.98
N ASP A 165 -5.44 -6.59 -19.18
CA ASP A 165 -6.61 -6.68 -20.08
C ASP A 165 -7.81 -5.88 -19.56
N PHE A 166 -7.79 -5.47 -18.32
CA PHE A 166 -8.83 -4.64 -17.69
C PHE A 166 -8.46 -3.14 -17.68
N GLY A 167 -7.37 -2.73 -18.32
CA GLY A 167 -6.89 -1.35 -18.32
C GLY A 167 -6.29 -0.91 -16.98
N ILE A 168 -5.88 -1.86 -16.13
CA ILE A 168 -5.25 -1.60 -14.84
C ILE A 168 -3.73 -1.68 -14.99
N GLN A 169 -3.06 -0.62 -14.58
CA GLN A 169 -1.59 -0.54 -14.61
C GLN A 169 -1.01 -0.86 -13.24
N VAL A 170 0.04 -1.67 -13.20
CA VAL A 170 0.77 -2.00 -11.98
C VAL A 170 2.21 -1.51 -12.09
N SER A 171 2.63 -0.71 -11.12
CA SER A 171 3.98 -0.15 -11.02
C SER A 171 4.62 -0.50 -9.68
N ILE A 172 5.93 -0.66 -9.68
CA ILE A 172 6.73 -0.89 -8.49
C ILE A 172 7.66 0.32 -8.30
N ILE A 173 7.78 0.78 -7.06
CA ILE A 173 8.76 1.80 -6.66
C ILE A 173 9.76 1.10 -5.75
N GLU A 174 11.04 1.23 -6.07
CA GLU A 174 12.15 0.56 -5.38
C GLU A 174 13.06 1.60 -4.69
N PRO A 175 12.65 2.21 -3.57
CA PRO A 175 13.49 3.18 -2.85
C PRO A 175 14.78 2.54 -2.35
N GLY A 176 15.84 3.37 -2.29
CA GLY A 176 17.16 3.02 -1.76
C GLY A 176 17.44 3.63 -0.41
#